data_c5a62cdb2af4aca5f2100ad3c583cb08
#
_entry.id   c5a62cdb2af4aca5f2100ad3c583cb08
#
_cell.length_a   1.000
_cell.length_b   1.000
_cell.length_c   1.000
_cell.angle_alpha   90.00
_cell.angle_beta   90.00
_cell.angle_gamma   90.00
#
_symmetry.space_group_name_H-M   'P 1'
#
loop_
_entity.id
_entity.type
_entity.pdbx_description
1 polymer ?
#
loop_
_entity_poly.entity_id
_entity_poly.type
_entity_poly.pdbx_seq_one_letter_code
_entity_poly.pdbx_strand_id
1 'polypeptide(L)'
;MAYFKHETALVESPSVGEGTRIWAFAHVLQGARIGRDCNISDHTFIENDVIVGDRVTVKCGVQLCAGLRIEDDVYIGANAAFTNDPFPRSGQRPERVLQTVIKRGASVGANATILPGITIEEHVMVEPGTVVTRNVPRHAVVAGNPGRIVSYAGTELPQQAVPAGMAPGGAETTRVAGVVLHRLPLVEDLRGMLTFAEIARHVPFEVKRYFLSFQVPGEQVRGEHAHRSQHQFLACVHGRCSVVADDGTSRQEFLLDAPNIGLHVPPMTWAVQYKYTPDAVLLVLSSGAYDPADYIRDYQEFLALRKRG
;
A
#
# COMPACT_ATOMS: atom_id res chain seq x y z
N MET A 1 1.34 -31.95 17.41
CA MET A 1 1.63 -32.96 16.33
C MET A 1 2.88 -32.54 15.60
N ALA A 2 3.62 -33.49 15.07
CA ALA A 2 4.81 -33.17 14.29
C ALA A 2 4.42 -32.49 12.95
N TYR A 3 5.33 -31.74 12.36
CA TYR A 3 5.19 -31.23 11.00
C TYR A 3 5.38 -32.38 9.97
N PHE A 4 4.85 -32.22 8.75
CA PHE A 4 5.10 -33.14 7.64
C PHE A 4 6.40 -32.78 6.94
N LYS A 5 7.26 -33.79 6.72
CA LYS A 5 8.48 -33.68 5.94
C LYS A 5 8.48 -34.76 4.86
N HIS A 6 8.56 -34.33 3.58
CA HIS A 6 8.76 -35.29 2.47
C HIS A 6 10.10 -36.02 2.63
N GLU A 7 10.18 -37.25 2.19
CA GLU A 7 11.39 -38.09 2.36
C GLU A 7 12.65 -37.51 1.72
N THR A 8 12.49 -36.77 0.61
CA THR A 8 13.60 -36.13 -0.11
C THR A 8 13.92 -34.72 0.38
N ALA A 9 13.18 -34.18 1.36
CA ALA A 9 13.47 -32.87 1.95
C ALA A 9 14.64 -32.98 2.94
N LEU A 10 15.55 -32.00 2.91
CA LEU A 10 16.61 -31.86 3.90
C LEU A 10 16.23 -30.76 4.89
N VAL A 11 15.88 -31.14 6.11
CA VAL A 11 15.50 -30.20 7.17
C VAL A 11 16.48 -30.34 8.33
N GLU A 12 17.36 -29.37 8.48
CA GLU A 12 18.38 -29.31 9.54
C GLU A 12 17.88 -28.53 10.76
N SER A 13 16.92 -27.62 10.55
CA SER A 13 16.36 -26.78 11.61
C SER A 13 15.55 -27.60 12.63
N PRO A 14 15.80 -27.40 13.95
CA PRO A 14 14.95 -27.96 14.99
C PRO A 14 13.66 -27.13 15.22
N SER A 15 13.54 -25.95 14.57
CA SER A 15 12.50 -24.96 14.83
C SER A 15 11.48 -24.91 13.70
N VAL A 16 10.69 -25.99 13.58
CA VAL A 16 9.56 -26.09 12.62
C VAL A 16 8.28 -26.30 13.40
N GLY A 17 7.30 -25.42 13.20
CA GLY A 17 6.02 -25.44 13.90
C GLY A 17 5.11 -26.59 13.48
N GLU A 18 4.19 -26.91 14.38
CA GLU A 18 3.16 -27.94 14.19
C GLU A 18 2.30 -27.64 12.95
N GLY A 19 1.86 -28.69 12.23
CA GLY A 19 0.99 -28.57 11.05
C GLY A 19 1.70 -28.14 9.78
N THR A 20 2.96 -27.67 9.86
CA THR A 20 3.75 -27.24 8.69
C THR A 20 4.04 -28.42 7.78
N ARG A 21 4.04 -28.19 6.46
CA ARG A 21 4.36 -29.18 5.42
C ARG A 21 5.56 -28.71 4.63
N ILE A 22 6.59 -29.56 4.58
CA ILE A 22 7.82 -29.35 3.82
C ILE A 22 7.92 -30.41 2.73
N TRP A 23 7.86 -29.97 1.48
CA TRP A 23 7.75 -30.84 0.31
C TRP A 23 9.09 -31.25 -0.27
N ALA A 24 9.05 -31.95 -1.40
CA ALA A 24 10.19 -32.60 -2.00
C ALA A 24 11.34 -31.62 -2.33
N PHE A 25 12.57 -32.05 -2.06
CA PHE A 25 13.80 -31.30 -2.37
C PHE A 25 13.90 -29.92 -1.74
N ALA A 26 13.04 -29.60 -0.80
CA ALA A 26 13.21 -28.40 0.01
C ALA A 26 14.41 -28.57 0.96
N HIS A 27 15.20 -27.51 1.13
CA HIS A 27 16.35 -27.51 2.05
C HIS A 27 16.21 -26.36 3.07
N VAL A 28 16.13 -26.72 4.33
CA VAL A 28 16.00 -25.78 5.47
C VAL A 28 17.24 -25.87 6.34
N LEU A 29 18.04 -24.81 6.39
CA LEU A 29 19.27 -24.76 7.18
C LEU A 29 18.99 -24.67 8.68
N GLN A 30 19.99 -25.05 9.48
CA GLN A 30 19.90 -25.24 10.93
C GLN A 30 19.37 -24.02 11.70
N GLY A 31 19.75 -22.80 11.29
CA GLY A 31 19.36 -21.55 11.97
C GLY A 31 18.01 -20.95 11.57
N ALA A 32 17.34 -21.51 10.57
CA ALA A 32 16.02 -21.07 10.14
C ALA A 32 14.95 -21.36 11.21
N ARG A 33 13.91 -20.54 11.25
CA ARG A 33 12.72 -20.76 12.11
C ARG A 33 11.48 -20.69 11.25
N ILE A 34 10.62 -21.69 11.33
CA ILE A 34 9.38 -21.77 10.57
C ILE A 34 8.23 -21.96 11.56
N GLY A 35 7.21 -21.13 11.45
CA GLY A 35 6.00 -21.16 12.26
C GLY A 35 5.11 -22.37 11.98
N ARG A 36 3.87 -22.29 12.46
CA ARG A 36 2.86 -23.36 12.36
C ARG A 36 2.06 -23.25 11.07
N ASP A 37 1.51 -24.39 10.64
CA ASP A 37 0.58 -24.49 9.51
C ASP A 37 1.10 -23.88 8.20
N CYS A 38 2.43 -23.84 8.03
CA CYS A 38 3.07 -23.36 6.81
C CYS A 38 3.07 -24.41 5.71
N ASN A 39 3.12 -23.96 4.44
CA ASN A 39 3.29 -24.81 3.28
C ASN A 39 4.56 -24.41 2.52
N ILE A 40 5.63 -25.19 2.64
CA ILE A 40 6.94 -24.97 2.02
C ILE A 40 7.06 -25.92 0.84
N SER A 41 6.87 -25.43 -0.37
CA SER A 41 6.80 -26.23 -1.59
C SER A 41 8.19 -26.72 -2.07
N ASP A 42 8.16 -27.51 -3.14
CA ASP A 42 9.33 -28.19 -3.69
C ASP A 42 10.44 -27.22 -4.08
N HIS A 43 11.69 -27.67 -3.92
CA HIS A 43 12.89 -26.90 -4.28
C HIS A 43 13.02 -25.53 -3.60
N THR A 44 12.37 -25.34 -2.46
CA THR A 44 12.56 -24.12 -1.64
C THR A 44 13.87 -24.23 -0.86
N PHE A 45 14.67 -23.17 -0.86
CA PHE A 45 15.89 -23.09 -0.04
C PHE A 45 15.71 -22.00 1.03
N ILE A 46 15.95 -22.34 2.30
CA ILE A 46 15.78 -21.43 3.44
C ILE A 46 17.09 -21.34 4.20
N GLU A 47 17.74 -20.16 4.13
CA GLU A 47 19.02 -19.91 4.80
C GLU A 47 18.87 -19.76 6.32
N ASN A 48 20.03 -19.83 6.99
CA ASN A 48 20.14 -19.46 8.41
C ASN A 48 19.65 -18.01 8.63
N ASP A 49 19.17 -17.72 9.85
CA ASP A 49 18.63 -16.40 10.22
C ASP A 49 17.36 -15.97 9.46
N VAL A 50 16.71 -16.88 8.76
CA VAL A 50 15.35 -16.62 8.20
C VAL A 50 14.31 -16.95 9.27
N ILE A 51 13.35 -16.05 9.44
CA ILE A 51 12.19 -16.28 10.31
C ILE A 51 10.93 -16.21 9.47
N VAL A 52 10.15 -17.29 9.52
CA VAL A 52 8.85 -17.44 8.85
C VAL A 52 7.78 -17.60 9.93
N GLY A 53 6.78 -16.75 9.89
CA GLY A 53 5.61 -16.76 10.79
C GLY A 53 4.68 -17.96 10.55
N ASP A 54 3.47 -17.87 11.08
CA ASP A 54 2.45 -18.92 10.97
C ASP A 54 1.65 -18.83 9.67
N ARG A 55 1.14 -19.94 9.14
CA ARG A 55 0.26 -20.03 7.96
C ARG A 55 0.84 -19.40 6.68
N VAL A 56 2.14 -19.39 6.57
CA VAL A 56 2.85 -18.88 5.38
C VAL A 56 2.87 -19.94 4.29
N THR A 57 2.59 -19.52 3.07
CA THR A 57 2.75 -20.35 1.87
C THR A 57 3.94 -19.88 1.06
N VAL A 58 4.92 -20.75 0.88
CA VAL A 58 6.08 -20.54 -0.01
C VAL A 58 5.97 -21.52 -1.17
N LYS A 59 5.86 -21.00 -2.39
CA LYS A 59 5.73 -21.82 -3.60
C LYS A 59 7.10 -22.31 -4.09
N CYS A 60 7.07 -23.20 -5.10
CA CYS A 60 8.25 -23.90 -5.60
C CYS A 60 9.37 -22.94 -6.07
N GLY A 61 10.63 -23.36 -5.87
CA GLY A 61 11.82 -22.68 -6.41
C GLY A 61 12.19 -21.37 -5.71
N VAL A 62 11.56 -21.04 -4.59
CA VAL A 62 11.85 -19.82 -3.83
C VAL A 62 13.10 -20.00 -2.98
N GLN A 63 13.97 -18.98 -3.00
CA GLN A 63 15.14 -18.90 -2.12
C GLN A 63 14.94 -17.79 -1.09
N LEU A 64 14.87 -18.17 0.19
CA LEU A 64 14.74 -17.25 1.31
C LEU A 64 16.14 -17.01 1.88
N CYS A 65 16.71 -15.85 1.57
CA CYS A 65 18.05 -15.47 1.97
C CYS A 65 18.11 -14.96 3.42
N ALA A 66 19.27 -15.05 4.05
CA ALA A 66 19.52 -14.55 5.40
C ALA A 66 19.10 -13.09 5.57
N GLY A 67 18.58 -12.73 6.74
CA GLY A 67 18.02 -11.41 7.04
C GLY A 67 16.53 -11.25 6.71
N LEU A 68 15.88 -12.25 6.13
CA LEU A 68 14.46 -12.19 5.78
C LEU A 68 13.57 -12.49 6.99
N ARG A 69 12.55 -11.67 7.19
CA ARG A 69 11.50 -11.80 8.20
C ARG A 69 10.15 -11.82 7.52
N ILE A 70 9.46 -12.93 7.60
CA ILE A 70 8.13 -13.13 7.02
C ILE A 70 7.14 -13.29 8.16
N GLU A 71 6.17 -12.40 8.25
CA GLU A 71 5.11 -12.48 9.25
C GLU A 71 4.03 -13.50 8.84
N ASP A 72 2.97 -13.62 9.64
CA ASP A 72 1.89 -14.58 9.45
C ASP A 72 1.08 -14.32 8.16
N ASP A 73 0.42 -15.36 7.66
CA ASP A 73 -0.55 -15.29 6.56
C ASP A 73 0.03 -14.77 5.22
N VAL A 74 1.35 -14.81 5.04
CA VAL A 74 2.04 -14.33 3.83
C VAL A 74 2.04 -15.41 2.74
N TYR A 75 1.86 -14.96 1.49
CA TYR A 75 1.99 -15.80 0.30
C TYR A 75 3.21 -15.38 -0.52
N ILE A 76 4.10 -16.33 -0.82
CA ILE A 76 5.26 -16.15 -1.69
C ILE A 76 5.09 -17.01 -2.94
N GLY A 77 4.96 -16.38 -4.10
CA GLY A 77 4.76 -17.00 -5.40
C GLY A 77 6.01 -17.74 -5.90
N ALA A 78 5.81 -18.64 -6.86
CA ALA A 78 6.88 -19.48 -7.39
C ALA A 78 8.03 -18.63 -7.96
N ASN A 79 9.26 -19.08 -7.70
CA ASN A 79 10.49 -18.43 -8.16
C ASN A 79 10.64 -16.95 -7.76
N ALA A 80 9.91 -16.47 -6.77
CA ALA A 80 10.17 -15.14 -6.22
C ALA A 80 11.59 -15.12 -5.63
N ALA A 81 12.33 -14.03 -5.92
CA ALA A 81 13.72 -13.85 -5.54
C ALA A 81 13.86 -12.77 -4.47
N PHE A 82 14.55 -13.11 -3.38
CA PHE A 82 14.95 -12.17 -2.35
C PHE A 82 16.45 -12.00 -2.38
N THR A 83 16.92 -10.76 -2.36
CA THR A 83 18.36 -10.48 -2.33
C THR A 83 18.73 -9.88 -0.98
N ASN A 84 19.94 -10.15 -0.48
CA ASN A 84 20.41 -9.70 0.83
C ASN A 84 21.70 -8.87 0.75
N ASP A 85 22.24 -8.68 -0.46
CA ASP A 85 23.41 -7.85 -0.73
C ASP A 85 23.08 -6.84 -1.85
N PRO A 86 23.15 -5.53 -1.59
CA PRO A 86 22.88 -4.50 -2.60
C PRO A 86 23.98 -4.38 -3.66
N PHE A 87 25.20 -4.84 -3.36
CA PHE A 87 26.38 -4.72 -4.26
C PHE A 87 27.22 -6.01 -4.26
N PRO A 88 26.66 -7.15 -4.72
CA PRO A 88 27.34 -8.43 -4.62
C PRO A 88 28.61 -8.48 -5.44
N ARG A 89 29.68 -9.03 -4.86
CA ARG A 89 30.97 -9.25 -5.51
C ARG A 89 31.49 -10.65 -5.14
N SER A 90 32.04 -11.36 -6.11
CA SER A 90 32.63 -12.68 -5.89
C SER A 90 33.73 -12.62 -4.82
N GLY A 91 33.67 -13.55 -3.87
CA GLY A 91 34.65 -13.64 -2.78
C GLY A 91 34.54 -12.57 -1.70
N GLN A 92 33.57 -11.66 -1.79
CA GLN A 92 33.29 -10.64 -0.77
C GLN A 92 31.96 -10.96 -0.09
N ARG A 93 31.91 -10.74 1.21
CA ARG A 93 30.65 -10.82 1.99
C ARG A 93 30.27 -9.41 2.43
N PRO A 94 28.97 -9.08 2.44
CA PRO A 94 28.53 -7.79 2.96
C PRO A 94 28.90 -7.67 4.45
N GLU A 95 29.37 -6.50 4.87
CA GLU A 95 29.67 -6.22 6.28
C GLU A 95 28.43 -6.40 7.16
N ARG A 96 27.26 -6.15 6.60
CA ARG A 96 25.97 -6.29 7.26
C ARG A 96 24.91 -6.79 6.31
N VAL A 97 24.20 -7.83 6.70
CA VAL A 97 22.98 -8.29 6.03
C VAL A 97 21.86 -7.33 6.36
N LEU A 98 21.24 -6.74 5.32
CA LEU A 98 20.08 -5.87 5.49
C LEU A 98 18.83 -6.71 5.75
N GLN A 99 18.06 -6.31 6.76
CA GLN A 99 16.82 -7.00 7.09
C GLN A 99 15.71 -6.61 6.12
N THR A 100 15.13 -7.60 5.42
CA THR A 100 13.94 -7.45 4.59
C THR A 100 12.74 -8.00 5.36
N VAL A 101 11.63 -7.26 5.40
CA VAL A 101 10.44 -7.63 6.18
C VAL A 101 9.23 -7.73 5.25
N ILE A 102 8.55 -8.87 5.30
CA ILE A 102 7.27 -9.09 4.62
C ILE A 102 6.20 -9.20 5.70
N LYS A 103 5.36 -8.20 5.80
CA LYS A 103 4.36 -8.11 6.87
C LYS A 103 3.12 -8.95 6.57
N ARG A 104 2.32 -9.12 7.63
CA ARG A 104 1.14 -9.99 7.65
C ARG A 104 0.23 -9.81 6.44
N GLY A 105 -0.21 -10.94 5.87
CA GLY A 105 -1.20 -10.97 4.79
C GLY A 105 -0.71 -10.42 3.46
N ALA A 106 0.58 -10.09 3.33
CA ALA A 106 1.14 -9.66 2.05
C ALA A 106 1.28 -10.85 1.09
N SER A 107 1.17 -10.56 -0.20
CA SER A 107 1.35 -11.52 -1.29
C SER A 107 2.44 -11.05 -2.24
N VAL A 108 3.42 -11.90 -2.47
CA VAL A 108 4.49 -11.68 -3.45
C VAL A 108 4.24 -12.58 -4.65
N GLY A 109 4.04 -11.99 -5.82
CA GLY A 109 3.74 -12.69 -7.07
C GLY A 109 4.92 -13.52 -7.59
N ALA A 110 4.61 -14.48 -8.47
CA ALA A 110 5.63 -15.33 -9.08
C ALA A 110 6.69 -14.53 -9.84
N ASN A 111 7.95 -14.94 -9.75
CA ASN A 111 9.11 -14.28 -10.37
C ASN A 111 9.31 -12.81 -9.95
N ALA A 112 8.68 -12.35 -8.89
CA ALA A 112 8.98 -11.02 -8.34
C ALA A 112 10.37 -11.01 -7.70
N THR A 113 11.05 -9.86 -7.76
CA THR A 113 12.35 -9.65 -7.11
C THR A 113 12.25 -8.58 -6.04
N ILE A 114 12.66 -8.91 -4.83
CA ILE A 114 12.66 -7.98 -3.69
C ILE A 114 14.10 -7.63 -3.34
N LEU A 115 14.45 -6.34 -3.42
CA LEU A 115 15.78 -5.86 -3.09
C LEU A 115 16.03 -5.84 -1.57
N PRO A 116 17.31 -5.77 -1.11
CA PRO A 116 17.66 -5.86 0.30
C PRO A 116 17.11 -4.69 1.13
N GLY A 117 16.76 -4.93 2.39
CA GLY A 117 16.41 -3.88 3.34
C GLY A 117 15.02 -3.28 3.16
N ILE A 118 14.17 -3.91 2.35
CA ILE A 118 12.83 -3.42 2.04
C ILE A 118 11.82 -3.97 3.04
N THR A 119 10.87 -3.12 3.41
CA THR A 119 9.65 -3.51 4.12
C THR A 119 8.47 -3.51 3.15
N ILE A 120 7.83 -4.66 3.01
CA ILE A 120 6.54 -4.82 2.35
C ILE A 120 5.50 -4.84 3.45
N GLU A 121 4.67 -3.78 3.51
CA GLU A 121 3.68 -3.58 4.56
C GLU A 121 2.51 -4.58 4.45
N GLU A 122 1.61 -4.56 5.43
CA GLU A 122 0.51 -5.51 5.55
C GLU A 122 -0.44 -5.45 4.35
N HIS A 123 -0.92 -6.62 3.94
CA HIS A 123 -1.90 -6.79 2.85
C HIS A 123 -1.47 -6.20 1.51
N VAL A 124 -0.18 -5.98 1.31
CA VAL A 124 0.37 -5.58 0.01
C VAL A 124 0.23 -6.73 -0.98
N MET A 125 -0.03 -6.38 -2.24
CA MET A 125 0.08 -7.31 -3.36
C MET A 125 1.21 -6.85 -4.28
N VAL A 126 2.24 -7.67 -4.41
CA VAL A 126 3.28 -7.51 -5.44
C VAL A 126 2.89 -8.38 -6.62
N GLU A 127 2.65 -7.78 -7.78
CA GLU A 127 2.28 -8.52 -8.98
C GLU A 127 3.44 -9.37 -9.52
N PRO A 128 3.14 -10.44 -10.28
CA PRO A 128 4.17 -11.29 -10.87
C PRO A 128 5.19 -10.51 -11.70
N GLY A 129 6.48 -10.89 -11.59
CA GLY A 129 7.57 -10.26 -12.34
C GLY A 129 7.97 -8.86 -11.88
N THR A 130 7.41 -8.36 -10.82
CA THR A 130 7.72 -7.02 -10.28
C THR A 130 9.09 -6.98 -9.62
N VAL A 131 9.84 -5.89 -9.84
CA VAL A 131 11.09 -5.59 -9.10
C VAL A 131 10.84 -4.52 -8.04
N VAL A 132 10.74 -4.93 -6.79
CA VAL A 132 10.50 -4.01 -5.65
C VAL A 132 11.83 -3.41 -5.20
N THR A 133 11.96 -2.09 -5.35
CA THR A 133 13.20 -1.33 -5.10
C THR A 133 13.11 -0.42 -3.87
N ARG A 134 11.97 -0.34 -3.21
CA ARG A 134 11.72 0.50 -2.03
C ARG A 134 10.59 -0.08 -1.18
N ASN A 135 10.42 0.45 0.03
CA ASN A 135 9.32 0.06 0.91
C ASN A 135 7.97 0.24 0.23
N VAL A 136 7.07 -0.70 0.48
CA VAL A 136 5.73 -0.72 -0.12
C VAL A 136 4.72 -0.45 0.98
N PRO A 137 3.90 0.61 0.85
CA PRO A 137 2.90 0.96 1.86
C PRO A 137 1.77 -0.07 1.91
N ARG A 138 1.11 -0.12 3.03
CA ARG A 138 0.01 -1.03 3.34
C ARG A 138 -1.07 -1.03 2.25
N HIS A 139 -1.58 -2.21 1.94
CA HIS A 139 -2.63 -2.45 0.94
C HIS A 139 -2.27 -2.05 -0.50
N ALA A 140 -1.08 -1.55 -0.77
CA ALA A 140 -0.69 -1.19 -2.13
C ALA A 140 -0.62 -2.43 -3.04
N VAL A 141 -0.99 -2.25 -4.30
CA VAL A 141 -0.72 -3.18 -5.38
C VAL A 141 0.42 -2.61 -6.20
N VAL A 142 1.52 -3.36 -6.32
CA VAL A 142 2.75 -2.92 -6.98
C VAL A 142 3.02 -3.77 -8.21
N ALA A 143 3.32 -3.13 -9.34
CA ALA A 143 3.62 -3.81 -10.60
C ALA A 143 4.79 -3.17 -11.33
N GLY A 144 5.49 -3.96 -12.16
CA GLY A 144 6.49 -3.51 -13.12
C GLY A 144 7.95 -3.56 -12.63
N ASN A 145 8.86 -3.10 -13.48
CA ASN A 145 10.31 -2.99 -13.22
C ASN A 145 10.83 -1.61 -13.67
N PRO A 146 11.19 -0.71 -12.72
CA PRO A 146 11.00 -0.85 -11.28
C PRO A 146 9.53 -0.87 -10.88
N GLY A 147 9.22 -1.50 -9.72
CA GLY A 147 7.88 -1.62 -9.19
C GLY A 147 7.25 -0.27 -8.81
N ARG A 148 6.01 -0.06 -9.25
CA ARG A 148 5.21 1.16 -8.99
C ARG A 148 3.86 0.79 -8.39
N ILE A 149 3.33 1.65 -7.53
CA ILE A 149 1.99 1.47 -6.99
C ILE A 149 0.98 1.74 -8.11
N VAL A 150 0.22 0.72 -8.48
CA VAL A 150 -0.79 0.77 -9.56
C VAL A 150 -2.22 0.84 -9.03
N SER A 151 -2.45 0.36 -7.80
CA SER A 151 -3.75 0.45 -7.11
C SER A 151 -3.58 0.15 -5.61
N TYR A 152 -4.71 0.10 -4.90
CA TYR A 152 -4.76 -0.36 -3.51
C TYR A 152 -5.74 -1.53 -3.38
N ALA A 153 -5.35 -2.58 -2.67
CA ALA A 153 -6.19 -3.75 -2.46
C ALA A 153 -7.51 -3.38 -1.77
N GLY A 154 -8.62 -3.95 -2.26
CA GLY A 154 -9.97 -3.64 -1.76
C GLY A 154 -10.54 -2.32 -2.30
N THR A 155 -9.84 -1.62 -3.22
CA THR A 155 -10.44 -0.54 -4.01
C THR A 155 -10.96 -1.11 -5.33
N GLU A 156 -12.16 -0.72 -5.72
CA GLU A 156 -12.56 -0.89 -7.12
C GLU A 156 -11.73 0.08 -7.98
N LEU A 157 -11.38 -0.35 -9.19
CA LEU A 157 -10.77 0.58 -10.15
C LEU A 157 -11.70 1.80 -10.28
N PRO A 158 -11.16 3.04 -10.31
CA PRO A 158 -12.01 4.22 -10.40
C PRO A 158 -12.87 4.09 -11.66
N GLN A 159 -14.15 3.84 -11.44
CA GLN A 159 -15.14 4.12 -12.47
C GLN A 159 -15.15 5.62 -12.62
N GLN A 160 -15.13 6.13 -13.82
CA GLN A 160 -15.05 7.55 -14.19
C GLN A 160 -15.19 8.56 -13.03
N ALA A 161 -14.29 9.52 -12.92
CA ALA A 161 -14.12 10.44 -11.79
C ALA A 161 -15.41 11.08 -11.24
N VAL A 162 -16.46 11.16 -12.05
CA VAL A 162 -17.79 11.66 -11.69
C VAL A 162 -18.84 10.76 -12.34
N PRO A 163 -19.86 10.30 -11.61
CA PRO A 163 -20.97 9.58 -12.20
C PRO A 163 -21.55 10.34 -13.39
N ALA A 164 -21.75 9.62 -14.50
CA ALA A 164 -22.41 10.17 -15.67
C ALA A 164 -23.82 10.63 -15.26
N GLY A 165 -24.04 11.93 -15.15
CA GLY A 165 -25.33 12.49 -14.73
C GLY A 165 -25.30 13.41 -13.52
N MET A 166 -24.19 13.50 -12.77
CA MET A 166 -24.07 14.49 -11.69
C MET A 166 -24.08 15.91 -12.28
N ALA A 167 -25.07 16.70 -11.93
CA ALA A 167 -25.20 18.07 -12.39
C ALA A 167 -24.06 18.97 -11.85
N PRO A 168 -23.64 20.03 -12.57
CA PRO A 168 -22.75 21.05 -12.01
C PRO A 168 -23.34 21.63 -10.72
N GLY A 169 -22.52 21.77 -9.67
CA GLY A 169 -22.94 22.17 -8.33
C GLY A 169 -23.52 21.04 -7.48
N GLY A 170 -23.59 19.80 -8.00
CA GLY A 170 -24.04 18.63 -7.28
C GLY A 170 -22.99 18.01 -6.36
N ALA A 171 -23.45 17.24 -5.38
CA ALA A 171 -22.62 16.45 -4.48
C ALA A 171 -23.20 15.07 -4.31
N GLU A 172 -22.33 14.08 -4.16
CA GLU A 172 -22.71 12.69 -3.99
C GLU A 172 -21.99 12.09 -2.76
N THR A 173 -22.77 11.44 -1.90
CA THR A 173 -22.24 10.64 -0.80
C THR A 173 -21.61 9.38 -1.34
N THR A 174 -20.46 9.02 -0.79
CA THR A 174 -19.70 7.84 -1.22
C THR A 174 -19.93 6.66 -0.27
N ARG A 175 -19.37 5.51 -0.57
CA ARG A 175 -19.40 4.37 0.34
C ARG A 175 -18.49 4.51 1.56
N VAL A 176 -17.59 5.49 1.56
CA VAL A 176 -16.73 5.83 2.71
C VAL A 176 -17.44 6.85 3.56
N ALA A 177 -17.65 6.54 4.83
CA ALA A 177 -18.46 7.33 5.73
C ALA A 177 -18.03 8.81 5.79
N GLY A 178 -18.96 9.71 5.47
CA GLY A 178 -18.75 11.17 5.50
C GLY A 178 -17.90 11.75 4.36
N VAL A 179 -17.31 10.92 3.50
CA VAL A 179 -16.62 11.38 2.29
C VAL A 179 -17.66 11.73 1.22
N VAL A 180 -17.51 12.95 0.64
CA VAL A 180 -18.44 13.46 -0.36
C VAL A 180 -17.67 13.90 -1.60
N LEU A 181 -18.11 13.43 -2.76
CA LEU A 181 -17.60 13.85 -4.07
C LEU A 181 -18.46 15.02 -4.57
N HIS A 182 -17.82 16.12 -4.98
CA HIS A 182 -18.46 17.31 -5.47
C HIS A 182 -18.15 17.54 -6.95
N ARG A 183 -19.14 17.90 -7.71
CA ARG A 183 -18.97 18.49 -9.04
C ARG A 183 -19.22 19.99 -8.94
N LEU A 184 -18.15 20.77 -8.84
CA LEU A 184 -18.22 22.22 -8.72
C LEU A 184 -18.84 22.87 -9.97
N PRO A 185 -19.45 24.05 -9.85
CA PRO A 185 -19.94 24.79 -10.99
C PRO A 185 -18.84 25.03 -12.02
N LEU A 186 -19.20 24.90 -13.29
CA LEU A 186 -18.34 25.16 -14.43
C LEU A 186 -19.05 26.13 -15.37
N VAL A 187 -18.42 27.26 -15.64
CA VAL A 187 -18.90 28.29 -16.57
C VAL A 187 -17.97 28.28 -17.78
N GLU A 188 -18.52 28.14 -18.96
CA GLU A 188 -17.81 28.18 -20.24
C GLU A 188 -18.35 29.34 -21.08
N ASP A 189 -17.49 30.26 -21.51
CA ASP A 189 -17.79 31.31 -22.43
C ASP A 189 -16.61 31.61 -23.38
N LEU A 190 -16.74 32.64 -24.26
CA LEU A 190 -15.70 33.01 -25.23
C LEU A 190 -14.35 33.39 -24.60
N ARG A 191 -14.30 33.63 -23.29
CA ARG A 191 -13.07 33.97 -22.53
C ARG A 191 -12.39 32.75 -21.94
N GLY A 192 -13.03 31.55 -22.04
CA GLY A 192 -12.53 30.30 -21.52
C GLY A 192 -13.44 29.67 -20.46
N MET A 193 -12.86 28.87 -19.58
CA MET A 193 -13.58 28.09 -18.58
C MET A 193 -13.29 28.64 -17.16
N LEU A 194 -14.31 28.73 -16.32
CA LEU A 194 -14.21 29.13 -14.93
C LEU A 194 -14.90 28.09 -14.04
N THR A 195 -14.22 27.63 -13.01
CA THR A 195 -14.82 26.87 -11.91
C THR A 195 -14.59 27.61 -10.60
N PHE A 196 -15.51 27.41 -9.66
CA PHE A 196 -15.42 28.06 -8.34
C PHE A 196 -16.06 27.19 -7.26
N ALA A 197 -15.65 27.43 -6.03
CA ALA A 197 -16.28 26.87 -4.85
C ALA A 197 -16.61 27.98 -3.84
N GLU A 198 -17.80 27.94 -3.27
CA GLU A 198 -18.25 28.85 -2.20
C GLU A 198 -18.12 28.13 -0.86
N ILE A 199 -17.53 28.82 0.13
CA ILE A 199 -17.43 28.32 1.49
C ILE A 199 -18.86 28.22 2.08
N ALA A 200 -19.08 27.18 2.87
CA ALA A 200 -20.36 26.79 3.46
C ALA A 200 -21.38 26.18 2.48
N ARG A 201 -21.20 26.35 1.16
CA ARG A 201 -22.06 25.75 0.15
C ARG A 201 -21.43 24.52 -0.52
N HIS A 202 -20.22 24.68 -1.05
CA HIS A 202 -19.48 23.63 -1.74
C HIS A 202 -18.37 23.06 -0.85
N VAL A 203 -17.71 23.92 -0.06
CA VAL A 203 -16.73 23.52 0.96
C VAL A 203 -17.43 23.57 2.32
N PRO A 204 -17.75 22.41 2.96
CA PRO A 204 -18.65 22.37 4.12
C PRO A 204 -17.98 22.75 5.45
N PHE A 205 -16.94 23.56 5.41
CA PHE A 205 -16.23 24.05 6.60
C PHE A 205 -15.58 25.43 6.34
N GLU A 206 -15.26 26.12 7.41
CA GLU A 206 -14.47 27.35 7.35
C GLU A 206 -13.01 27.02 7.00
N VAL A 207 -12.47 27.60 5.93
CA VAL A 207 -11.10 27.36 5.50
C VAL A 207 -10.12 28.16 6.33
N LYS A 208 -9.25 27.52 7.07
CA LYS A 208 -8.18 28.14 7.86
C LYS A 208 -6.81 28.10 7.16
N ARG A 209 -6.62 27.15 6.26
CA ARG A 209 -5.35 26.94 5.56
C ARG A 209 -5.60 26.34 4.19
N TYR A 210 -4.75 26.68 3.22
CA TYR A 210 -4.61 25.91 2.00
C TYR A 210 -3.16 25.51 1.79
N PHE A 211 -2.94 24.48 0.98
CA PHE A 211 -1.63 24.11 0.49
C PHE A 211 -1.75 23.43 -0.88
N LEU A 212 -0.64 23.39 -1.60
CA LEU A 212 -0.55 22.76 -2.91
C LEU A 212 0.46 21.61 -2.85
N SER A 213 0.11 20.48 -3.49
CA SER A 213 1.03 19.42 -3.82
C SER A 213 1.28 19.43 -5.32
N PHE A 214 2.50 19.68 -5.74
CA PHE A 214 2.88 19.78 -7.15
C PHE A 214 4.30 19.22 -7.35
N GLN A 215 4.67 18.95 -8.61
CA GLN A 215 5.94 18.30 -8.95
C GLN A 215 6.18 17.00 -8.16
N VAL A 216 5.09 16.29 -7.84
CA VAL A 216 5.17 15.00 -7.17
C VAL A 216 5.65 13.98 -8.20
N PRO A 217 6.80 13.31 -8.00
CA PRO A 217 7.19 12.24 -8.90
C PRO A 217 6.08 11.20 -8.98
N GLY A 218 5.69 10.77 -10.18
CA GLY A 218 4.54 9.89 -10.41
C GLY A 218 4.58 8.56 -9.65
N GLU A 219 5.74 8.23 -9.09
CA GLU A 219 5.99 7.04 -8.28
C GLU A 219 5.80 7.27 -6.78
N GLN A 220 5.66 8.52 -6.35
CA GLN A 220 5.53 8.86 -4.93
C GLN A 220 4.07 8.89 -4.50
N VAL A 221 3.88 8.48 -3.26
CA VAL A 221 2.62 8.55 -2.55
C VAL A 221 2.69 9.71 -1.56
N ARG A 222 1.60 10.42 -1.40
CA ARG A 222 1.41 11.44 -0.37
C ARG A 222 0.21 11.10 0.49
N GLY A 223 0.07 11.81 1.60
CA GLY A 223 -0.95 11.51 2.59
C GLY A 223 -0.47 10.40 3.52
N GLU A 224 -1.06 9.22 3.41
CA GLU A 224 -0.84 8.09 4.32
C GLU A 224 -1.06 8.50 5.79
N HIS A 225 -2.14 9.24 6.02
CA HIS A 225 -2.53 9.67 7.35
C HIS A 225 -4.03 9.97 7.43
N ALA A 226 -4.54 10.06 8.65
CA ALA A 226 -5.84 10.65 8.96
C ALA A 226 -5.66 11.88 9.83
N HIS A 227 -6.67 12.75 9.86
CA HIS A 227 -6.79 13.88 10.78
C HIS A 227 -7.75 13.54 11.92
N ARG A 228 -7.42 13.93 13.15
CA ARG A 228 -8.31 13.72 14.30
C ARG A 228 -9.53 14.62 14.26
N SER A 229 -9.34 15.87 13.86
CA SER A 229 -10.38 16.91 13.92
C SER A 229 -10.53 17.73 12.65
N GLN A 230 -9.54 17.76 11.77
CA GLN A 230 -9.56 18.62 10.58
C GLN A 230 -10.27 17.94 9.40
N HIS A 231 -11.14 18.74 8.76
CA HIS A 231 -11.70 18.45 7.45
C HIS A 231 -10.72 18.90 6.36
N GLN A 232 -10.72 18.20 5.25
CA GLN A 232 -10.00 18.59 4.04
C GLN A 232 -10.94 18.59 2.83
N PHE A 233 -10.68 19.50 1.87
CA PHE A 233 -11.32 19.52 0.57
C PHE A 233 -10.22 19.54 -0.49
N LEU A 234 -10.20 18.52 -1.34
CA LEU A 234 -9.16 18.26 -2.31
C LEU A 234 -9.69 18.52 -3.72
N ALA A 235 -8.95 19.23 -4.56
CA ALA A 235 -9.24 19.39 -5.98
C ALA A 235 -7.94 19.42 -6.78
N CYS A 236 -7.84 18.59 -7.84
CA CYS A 236 -6.70 18.64 -8.75
C CYS A 236 -6.95 19.74 -9.79
N VAL A 237 -6.32 20.89 -9.58
CA VAL A 237 -6.56 22.11 -10.40
C VAL A 237 -5.82 22.09 -11.72
N HIS A 238 -4.82 21.21 -11.89
CA HIS A 238 -4.12 20.94 -13.14
C HIS A 238 -3.64 19.47 -13.16
N GLY A 239 -3.59 18.85 -14.35
CA GLY A 239 -3.27 17.44 -14.46
C GLY A 239 -4.31 16.54 -13.78
N ARG A 240 -3.87 15.43 -13.21
CA ARG A 240 -4.74 14.50 -12.47
C ARG A 240 -3.97 13.75 -11.36
N CYS A 241 -4.71 13.32 -10.36
CA CYS A 241 -4.23 12.36 -9.36
C CYS A 241 -5.38 11.49 -8.85
N SER A 242 -5.07 10.38 -8.21
CA SER A 242 -6.04 9.55 -7.49
C SER A 242 -5.95 9.78 -5.99
N VAL A 243 -7.08 9.75 -5.32
CA VAL A 243 -7.19 9.79 -3.85
C VAL A 243 -7.89 8.52 -3.38
N VAL A 244 -7.26 7.76 -2.50
CA VAL A 244 -7.92 6.69 -1.76
C VAL A 244 -8.36 7.26 -0.43
N ALA A 245 -9.64 7.11 -0.10
CA ALA A 245 -10.19 7.37 1.21
C ALA A 245 -10.63 6.06 1.88
N ASP A 246 -10.43 5.96 3.20
CA ASP A 246 -10.69 4.76 3.98
C ASP A 246 -11.19 5.15 5.37
N ASP A 247 -12.37 4.64 5.76
CA ASP A 247 -12.95 4.87 7.09
C ASP A 247 -12.68 3.73 8.10
N GLY A 248 -11.81 2.79 7.72
CA GLY A 248 -11.51 1.59 8.50
C GLY A 248 -12.45 0.41 8.25
N THR A 249 -13.53 0.62 7.51
CA THR A 249 -14.51 -0.41 7.12
C THR A 249 -14.65 -0.48 5.60
N SER A 250 -14.76 0.66 4.97
CA SER A 250 -14.94 0.84 3.53
C SER A 250 -13.79 1.66 2.96
N ARG A 251 -13.35 1.30 1.76
CA ARG A 251 -12.29 2.00 1.04
C ARG A 251 -12.72 2.26 -0.39
N GLN A 252 -12.42 3.45 -0.90
CA GLN A 252 -12.74 3.84 -2.28
C GLN A 252 -11.65 4.72 -2.87
N GLU A 253 -11.37 4.52 -4.15
CA GLU A 253 -10.48 5.37 -4.95
C GLU A 253 -11.30 6.38 -5.73
N PHE A 254 -10.83 7.63 -5.75
CA PHE A 254 -11.41 8.75 -6.46
C PHE A 254 -10.37 9.30 -7.43
N LEU A 255 -10.73 9.43 -8.70
CA LEU A 255 -9.91 10.10 -9.71
C LEU A 255 -10.27 11.59 -9.72
N LEU A 256 -9.30 12.45 -9.48
CA LEU A 256 -9.42 13.90 -9.60
C LEU A 256 -8.70 14.33 -10.90
N ASP A 257 -9.44 14.42 -12.00
CA ASP A 257 -8.91 14.67 -13.35
C ASP A 257 -9.45 15.94 -14.00
N ALA A 258 -10.21 16.73 -13.24
CA ALA A 258 -10.72 18.02 -13.69
C ALA A 258 -10.79 19.02 -12.51
N PRO A 259 -10.55 20.32 -12.74
CA PRO A 259 -10.50 21.32 -11.67
C PRO A 259 -11.84 21.57 -10.99
N ASN A 260 -12.95 21.12 -11.60
CA ASN A 260 -14.31 21.21 -11.04
C ASN A 260 -14.73 19.93 -10.29
N ILE A 261 -13.80 19.03 -10.00
CA ILE A 261 -14.04 17.84 -9.16
C ILE A 261 -13.38 18.10 -7.81
N GLY A 262 -14.18 18.09 -6.76
CA GLY A 262 -13.73 18.26 -5.38
C GLY A 262 -14.07 17.05 -4.52
N LEU A 263 -13.18 16.67 -3.62
CA LEU A 263 -13.39 15.59 -2.65
C LEU A 263 -13.32 16.16 -1.24
N HIS A 264 -14.44 16.11 -0.53
CA HIS A 264 -14.47 16.40 0.90
C HIS A 264 -14.09 15.15 1.69
N VAL A 265 -13.07 15.28 2.51
CA VAL A 265 -12.56 14.23 3.40
C VAL A 265 -12.74 14.70 4.84
N PRO A 266 -13.64 14.09 5.64
CA PRO A 266 -13.88 14.46 7.03
C PRO A 266 -12.77 13.95 7.96
N PRO A 267 -12.73 14.43 9.23
CA PRO A 267 -11.89 13.84 10.26
C PRO A 267 -12.04 12.33 10.36
N MET A 268 -11.03 11.66 10.89
CA MET A 268 -11.02 10.22 11.07
C MET A 268 -11.22 9.44 9.76
N THR A 269 -10.76 9.99 8.63
CA THR A 269 -10.68 9.31 7.35
C THR A 269 -9.21 9.22 6.94
N TRP A 270 -8.72 8.02 6.70
CA TRP A 270 -7.38 7.80 6.18
C TRP A 270 -7.35 8.13 4.70
N ALA A 271 -6.44 8.99 4.28
CA ALA A 271 -6.34 9.43 2.90
C ALA A 271 -4.94 9.21 2.33
N VAL A 272 -4.90 8.74 1.09
CA VAL A 272 -3.68 8.50 0.32
C VAL A 272 -3.85 9.15 -1.06
N GLN A 273 -2.87 9.94 -1.49
CA GLN A 273 -2.85 10.54 -2.83
C GLN A 273 -1.71 9.95 -3.65
N TYR A 274 -1.99 9.54 -4.90
CA TYR A 274 -1.04 8.86 -5.76
C TYR A 274 -1.42 8.97 -7.24
N LYS A 275 -0.68 8.33 -8.16
CA LYS A 275 -0.90 8.42 -9.61
C LYS A 275 -0.91 9.87 -10.13
N TYR A 276 -0.07 10.71 -9.56
CA TYR A 276 0.08 12.09 -10.05
C TYR A 276 0.62 12.08 -11.48
N THR A 277 -0.02 12.85 -12.38
CA THR A 277 0.64 13.22 -13.64
C THR A 277 1.79 14.19 -13.36
N PRO A 278 2.83 14.26 -14.24
CA PRO A 278 3.98 15.13 -14.00
C PRO A 278 3.64 16.61 -13.80
N ASP A 279 2.54 17.05 -14.38
CA ASP A 279 2.00 18.41 -14.34
C ASP A 279 0.92 18.60 -13.28
N ALA A 280 0.60 17.57 -12.50
CA ALA A 280 -0.49 17.64 -11.53
C ALA A 280 -0.24 18.69 -10.43
N VAL A 281 -1.27 19.47 -10.15
CA VAL A 281 -1.35 20.41 -9.03
C VAL A 281 -2.59 20.09 -8.20
N LEU A 282 -2.39 19.54 -7.02
CA LEU A 282 -3.46 19.24 -6.07
C LEU A 282 -3.58 20.39 -5.07
N LEU A 283 -4.70 21.08 -5.08
CA LEU A 283 -5.10 22.05 -4.05
C LEU A 283 -5.80 21.32 -2.91
N VAL A 284 -5.39 21.61 -1.67
CA VAL A 284 -6.04 21.13 -0.46
C VAL A 284 -6.43 22.32 0.41
N LEU A 285 -7.72 22.43 0.72
CA LEU A 285 -8.27 23.35 1.72
C LEU A 285 -8.42 22.58 3.03
N SER A 286 -8.10 23.21 4.17
CA SER A 286 -8.18 22.58 5.49
C SER A 286 -8.95 23.48 6.49
N SER A 287 -9.73 22.83 7.36
CA SER A 287 -10.52 23.52 8.41
C SER A 287 -9.68 23.97 9.61
N GLY A 288 -8.41 23.58 9.68
CA GLY A 288 -7.51 23.93 10.77
C GLY A 288 -6.16 24.45 10.30
N ALA A 289 -5.46 25.17 11.18
CA ALA A 289 -4.04 25.47 11.02
C ALA A 289 -3.20 24.18 11.05
N TYR A 290 -1.94 24.26 10.66
CA TYR A 290 -1.04 23.11 10.76
C TYR A 290 -0.79 22.77 12.23
N ASP A 291 -1.20 21.56 12.62
CA ASP A 291 -0.95 21.00 13.94
C ASP A 291 -0.46 19.54 13.77
N PRO A 292 0.80 19.24 14.07
CA PRO A 292 1.33 17.88 14.01
C PRO A 292 0.58 16.87 14.89
N ALA A 293 -0.03 17.32 15.99
CA ALA A 293 -0.75 16.46 16.92
C ALA A 293 -2.12 15.99 16.36
N ASP A 294 -2.66 16.70 15.36
CA ASP A 294 -3.90 16.29 14.68
C ASP A 294 -3.69 15.11 13.72
N TYR A 295 -2.44 14.81 13.34
CA TYR A 295 -2.15 13.74 12.40
C TYR A 295 -2.10 12.39 13.08
N ILE A 296 -2.77 11.40 12.48
CA ILE A 296 -2.64 9.98 12.79
C ILE A 296 -1.84 9.36 11.65
N ARG A 297 -0.58 8.97 11.90
CA ARG A 297 0.34 8.45 10.88
C ARG A 297 0.52 6.93 10.95
N ASP A 298 0.04 6.31 12.00
CA ASP A 298 0.00 4.86 12.15
C ASP A 298 -1.41 4.35 11.85
N TYR A 299 -1.51 3.43 10.89
CA TYR A 299 -2.82 2.91 10.46
C TYR A 299 -3.47 2.02 11.52
N GLN A 300 -2.69 1.35 12.37
CA GLN A 300 -3.26 0.55 13.48
C GLN A 300 -3.82 1.47 14.57
N GLU A 301 -3.13 2.57 14.86
CA GLU A 301 -3.67 3.62 15.73
C GLU A 301 -4.98 4.16 15.17
N PHE A 302 -5.02 4.47 13.87
CA PHE A 302 -6.24 4.92 13.18
C PHE A 302 -7.40 3.93 13.37
N LEU A 303 -7.18 2.63 13.09
CA LEU A 303 -8.20 1.61 13.25
C LEU A 303 -8.66 1.45 14.71
N ALA A 304 -7.74 1.55 15.68
CA ALA A 304 -8.07 1.48 17.09
C ALA A 304 -8.94 2.65 17.55
N LEU A 305 -8.68 3.85 17.04
CA LEU A 305 -9.46 5.05 17.32
C LEU A 305 -10.85 4.97 16.67
N ARG A 306 -10.96 4.48 15.43
CA ARG A 306 -12.24 4.28 14.73
C ARG A 306 -13.18 3.29 15.44
N LYS A 307 -12.64 2.27 16.10
CA LYS A 307 -13.44 1.27 16.85
C LYS A 307 -13.98 1.82 18.17
N ARG A 308 -13.44 2.93 18.67
CA ARG A 308 -13.82 3.54 19.96
C ARG A 308 -14.85 4.65 19.83
N GLY A 309 -15.04 5.19 18.66
CA GLY A 309 -16.03 6.25 18.33
C GLY A 309 -17.18 5.70 17.48
#